data_158125f7460ddac3d87394c6bf9ded7a
#
_entry.id   158125f7460ddac3d87394c6bf9ded7a
#
_cell.length_a   1.000
_cell.length_b   1.000
_cell.length_c   1.000
_cell.angle_alpha   90.00
_cell.angle_beta   90.00
_cell.angle_gamma   90.00
#
_symmetry.space_group_name_H-M   'P 1'
#
loop_
_entity.id
_entity.type
_entity.pdbx_description
1 polymer ?
#
loop_
_entity_poly.entity_id
_entity_poly.type
_entity_poly.pdbx_seq_one_letter_code
_entity_poly.pdbx_strand_id
1 'polypeptide(L)'
;MCIRDSIGSKQISGVGGQVDFVRGASASKGGVSIMAMPSTVKGKISKIVPLLDEGAAVTTSRNDVDYVVTEYGVAALKGRTLRQRARNLIEIAHPDFRDELKAEYEKRFHTPYDA
;
A
#
# COMPACT_ATOMS: atom_id res chain seq x y z
N MET A 1 7.24 -1.53 1.17
CA MET A 1 6.01 -1.14 0.52
C MET A 1 4.84 -2.05 0.91
N CYS A 2 4.95 -3.34 0.75
CA CYS A 2 3.89 -4.27 1.11
C CYS A 2 4.45 -5.46 1.89
N ILE A 3 3.76 -5.88 2.94
CA ILE A 3 4.04 -7.10 3.69
C ILE A 3 2.82 -8.01 3.64
N ARG A 4 3.03 -9.31 3.49
CA ARG A 4 1.98 -10.32 3.54
C ARG A 4 2.37 -11.59 4.27
N ASP A 5 3.62 -11.75 4.59
CA ASP A 5 4.23 -12.98 5.12
C ASP A 5 4.69 -12.86 6.56
N SER A 6 4.49 -11.70 7.19
CA SER A 6 4.81 -11.46 8.60
C SER A 6 3.67 -10.75 9.34
N ILE A 7 3.62 -10.93 10.65
CA ILE A 7 2.74 -10.21 11.56
C ILE A 7 3.63 -9.59 12.63
N GLY A 8 3.70 -8.26 12.67
CA GLY A 8 4.71 -7.56 13.45
C GLY A 8 6.11 -7.99 12.99
N SER A 9 6.97 -8.34 13.90
CA SER A 9 8.33 -8.86 13.62
C SER A 9 8.36 -10.37 13.35
N LYS A 10 7.23 -11.06 13.48
CA LYS A 10 7.16 -12.52 13.35
C LYS A 10 6.93 -12.94 11.91
N GLN A 11 7.87 -13.68 11.34
CA GLN A 11 7.73 -14.32 10.04
C GLN A 11 6.72 -15.47 10.14
N ILE A 12 5.66 -15.45 9.31
CA ILE A 12 4.61 -16.47 9.29
C ILE A 12 4.82 -17.43 8.11
N SER A 13 5.21 -16.90 6.95
CA SER A 13 5.41 -17.69 5.74
C SER A 13 6.56 -17.12 4.89
N GLY A 14 6.90 -17.79 3.79
CA GLY A 14 7.78 -17.22 2.76
C GLY A 14 7.03 -16.24 1.84
N VAL A 15 7.75 -15.64 0.90
CA VAL A 15 7.23 -14.65 -0.05
C VAL A 15 6.09 -15.22 -0.91
N GLY A 16 6.11 -16.51 -1.23
CA GLY A 16 5.13 -17.12 -2.13
C GLY A 16 5.23 -16.57 -3.55
N GLY A 17 4.13 -16.66 -4.31
CA GLY A 17 4.10 -16.29 -5.74
C GLY A 17 3.67 -14.83 -6.02
N GLN A 18 3.42 -14.00 -5.01
CA GLN A 18 2.87 -12.66 -5.24
C GLN A 18 3.76 -11.80 -6.14
N VAL A 19 5.05 -11.75 -5.88
CA VAL A 19 6.01 -10.96 -6.68
C VAL A 19 6.10 -11.49 -8.10
N ASP A 20 6.07 -12.81 -8.30
CA ASP A 20 6.08 -13.43 -9.61
C ASP A 20 4.85 -13.05 -10.43
N PHE A 21 3.66 -13.09 -9.83
CA PHE A 21 2.42 -12.67 -10.48
C PHE A 21 2.41 -11.18 -10.80
N VAL A 22 2.86 -10.35 -9.87
CA VAL A 22 2.96 -8.89 -10.08
C VAL A 22 3.89 -8.58 -11.25
N ARG A 23 5.06 -9.17 -11.29
CA ARG A 23 6.05 -8.97 -12.37
C ARG A 23 5.57 -9.54 -13.69
N GLY A 24 5.00 -10.74 -13.68
CA GLY A 24 4.42 -11.35 -14.87
C GLY A 24 3.28 -10.55 -15.47
N ALA A 25 2.37 -10.04 -14.65
CA ALA A 25 1.29 -9.17 -15.10
C ALA A 25 1.82 -7.86 -15.70
N SER A 26 2.81 -7.24 -15.08
CA SER A 26 3.40 -5.99 -15.58
C SER A 26 4.23 -6.19 -16.85
N ALA A 27 4.84 -7.37 -17.04
CA ALA A 27 5.62 -7.70 -18.22
C ALA A 27 4.76 -8.12 -19.41
N SER A 28 3.53 -8.56 -19.20
CA SER A 28 2.63 -8.97 -20.28
C SER A 28 2.19 -7.76 -21.11
N LYS A 29 1.98 -7.98 -22.41
CA LYS A 29 1.57 -6.91 -23.34
C LYS A 29 0.21 -6.34 -22.92
N GLY A 30 0.19 -5.05 -22.58
CA GLY A 30 -1.02 -4.37 -22.08
C GLY A 30 -1.45 -4.80 -20.67
N GLY A 31 -0.65 -5.61 -19.99
CA GLY A 31 -0.95 -6.11 -18.65
C GLY A 31 -0.67 -5.07 -17.57
N VAL A 32 -1.43 -5.17 -16.48
CA VAL A 32 -1.26 -4.40 -15.26
C VAL A 32 -1.38 -5.32 -14.04
N SER A 33 -0.68 -5.00 -12.96
CA SER A 33 -0.87 -5.70 -11.70
C SER A 33 -1.83 -4.94 -10.80
N ILE A 34 -2.79 -5.65 -10.24
CA ILE A 34 -3.80 -5.09 -9.35
C ILE A 34 -3.77 -5.88 -8.04
N MET A 35 -3.51 -5.17 -6.94
CA MET A 35 -3.59 -5.72 -5.59
C MET A 35 -4.90 -5.26 -4.96
N ALA A 36 -5.85 -6.16 -4.85
CA ALA A 36 -7.17 -5.87 -4.28
C ALA A 36 -7.24 -6.38 -2.84
N MET A 37 -7.71 -5.54 -1.92
CA MET A 37 -7.86 -5.88 -0.51
C MET A 37 -8.93 -5.01 0.15
N PRO A 38 -9.59 -5.50 1.22
CA PRO A 38 -10.37 -4.61 2.08
C PRO A 38 -9.46 -3.56 2.73
N SER A 39 -9.97 -2.35 2.94
CA SER A 39 -9.19 -1.27 3.57
C SER A 39 -8.88 -1.51 5.04
N THR A 40 -9.66 -2.38 5.70
CA THR A 40 -9.52 -2.69 7.13
C THR A 40 -9.61 -4.18 7.41
N VAL A 41 -9.15 -4.56 8.60
CA VAL A 41 -9.44 -5.85 9.19
C VAL A 41 -10.62 -5.67 10.14
N LYS A 42 -11.80 -6.23 9.81
CA LYS A 42 -13.02 -6.18 10.62
C LYS A 42 -13.46 -4.75 11.03
N GLY A 43 -13.14 -3.75 10.20
CA GLY A 43 -13.45 -2.35 10.48
C GLY A 43 -12.63 -1.71 11.61
N LYS A 44 -11.69 -2.42 12.22
CA LYS A 44 -10.96 -1.98 13.43
C LYS A 44 -9.51 -1.59 13.18
N ILE A 45 -8.86 -2.18 12.19
CA ILE A 45 -7.45 -1.99 11.90
C ILE A 45 -7.30 -1.60 10.44
N SER A 46 -6.68 -0.45 10.16
CA SER A 46 -6.38 -0.02 8.80
C SER A 46 -5.29 -0.92 8.18
N LYS A 47 -5.53 -1.37 6.96
CA LYS A 47 -4.50 -2.05 6.15
C LYS A 47 -3.57 -1.09 5.42
N ILE A 48 -3.97 0.18 5.32
CA ILE A 48 -3.14 1.26 4.81
C ILE A 48 -2.58 1.99 6.02
N VAL A 49 -1.27 1.98 6.15
CA VAL A 49 -0.56 2.48 7.33
C VAL A 49 0.54 3.46 6.91
N PRO A 50 0.88 4.43 7.77
CA PRO A 50 1.96 5.38 7.46
C PRO A 50 3.34 4.72 7.48
N LEU A 51 3.52 3.74 8.35
CA LEU A 51 4.74 2.95 8.50
C LEU A 51 4.37 1.48 8.71
N LEU A 52 5.18 0.59 8.17
CA LEU A 52 5.06 -0.84 8.44
C LEU A 52 5.51 -1.13 9.87
N ASP A 53 5.06 -2.25 10.42
CA ASP A 53 5.44 -2.68 11.76
C ASP A 53 6.97 -2.79 11.89
N GLU A 54 7.50 -2.42 13.04
CA GLU A 54 8.91 -2.54 13.32
C GLU A 54 9.37 -4.00 13.19
N GLY A 55 10.48 -4.21 12.48
CA GLY A 55 11.00 -5.54 12.21
C GLY A 55 10.29 -6.32 11.11
N ALA A 56 9.23 -5.78 10.50
CA ALA A 56 8.57 -6.40 9.37
C ALA A 56 9.39 -6.27 8.08
N ALA A 57 9.44 -7.36 7.30
CA ALA A 57 10.14 -7.37 6.03
C ALA A 57 9.22 -6.90 4.89
N VAL A 58 9.74 -6.04 4.02
CA VAL A 58 9.08 -5.66 2.77
C VAL A 58 9.32 -6.76 1.74
N THR A 59 8.28 -7.48 1.35
CA THR A 59 8.38 -8.60 0.42
C THR A 59 7.89 -8.28 -0.98
N THR A 60 7.10 -7.21 -1.14
CA THR A 60 6.75 -6.65 -2.44
C THR A 60 7.20 -5.20 -2.47
N SER A 61 8.17 -4.88 -3.33
CA SER A 61 8.78 -3.55 -3.34
C SER A 61 7.87 -2.50 -3.99
N ARG A 62 8.15 -1.22 -3.69
CA ARG A 62 7.46 -0.10 -4.35
C ARG A 62 7.69 -0.05 -5.86
N ASN A 63 8.73 -0.69 -6.36
CA ASN A 63 9.05 -0.72 -7.79
C ASN A 63 8.14 -1.69 -8.55
N ASP A 64 7.61 -2.69 -7.88
CA ASP A 64 6.77 -3.73 -8.49
C ASP A 64 5.27 -3.41 -8.38
N VAL A 65 4.84 -2.71 -7.33
CA VAL A 65 3.42 -2.40 -7.09
C VAL A 65 2.90 -1.38 -8.09
N ASP A 66 1.87 -1.74 -8.86
CA ASP A 66 1.25 -0.90 -9.88
C ASP A 66 -0.05 -0.26 -9.36
N TYR A 67 -1.10 -1.04 -9.20
CA TYR A 67 -2.39 -0.58 -8.67
C TYR A 67 -2.76 -1.29 -7.37
N VAL A 68 -3.35 -0.53 -6.45
CA VAL A 68 -4.00 -1.05 -5.24
C VAL A 68 -5.46 -0.66 -5.27
N VAL A 69 -6.35 -1.61 -5.00
CA VAL A 69 -7.81 -1.42 -4.99
C VAL A 69 -8.36 -1.78 -3.63
N THR A 70 -9.19 -0.91 -3.10
CA THR A 70 -10.03 -1.18 -1.92
C THR A 70 -11.49 -0.91 -2.27
N GLU A 71 -12.41 -1.14 -1.33
CA GLU A 71 -13.82 -0.76 -1.47
C GLU A 71 -14.05 0.75 -1.68
N TYR A 72 -13.03 1.58 -1.45
CA TYR A 72 -13.11 3.04 -1.61
C TYR A 72 -12.50 3.57 -2.91
N GLY A 73 -11.89 2.72 -3.71
CA GLY A 73 -11.38 3.12 -5.02
C GLY A 73 -10.08 2.46 -5.43
N VAL A 74 -9.42 3.10 -6.38
CA VAL A 74 -8.20 2.60 -7.04
C VAL A 74 -7.06 3.61 -6.84
N ALA A 75 -5.94 3.13 -6.32
CA ALA A 75 -4.72 3.91 -6.21
C ALA A 75 -3.70 3.48 -7.28
N ALA A 76 -3.37 4.37 -8.19
CA ALA A 76 -2.27 4.19 -9.14
C ALA A 76 -0.96 4.59 -8.45
N LEU A 77 0.02 3.69 -8.42
CA LEU A 77 1.27 3.89 -7.67
C LEU A 77 2.51 3.95 -8.57
N LYS A 78 2.59 3.07 -9.56
CA LYS A 78 3.75 2.99 -10.44
C LYS A 78 3.92 4.28 -11.26
N GLY A 79 5.13 4.80 -11.33
CA GLY A 79 5.41 6.05 -12.04
C GLY A 79 4.99 7.32 -11.31
N ARG A 80 4.57 7.22 -10.06
CA ARG A 80 4.17 8.36 -9.22
C ARG A 80 5.26 8.72 -8.22
N THR A 81 5.35 10.00 -7.87
CA THR A 81 6.24 10.45 -6.79
C THR A 81 5.80 9.88 -5.44
N LEU A 82 6.69 9.87 -4.44
CA LEU A 82 6.35 9.38 -3.10
C LEU A 82 5.14 10.11 -2.49
N ARG A 83 5.04 11.43 -2.71
CA ARG A 83 3.89 12.22 -2.24
C ARG A 83 2.59 11.80 -2.94
N GLN A 84 2.62 11.65 -4.25
CA GLN A 84 1.46 11.19 -5.03
C GLN A 84 1.04 9.77 -4.62
N ARG A 85 2.00 8.87 -4.41
CA ARG A 85 1.73 7.50 -3.92
C ARG A 85 1.05 7.53 -2.57
N ALA A 86 1.55 8.33 -1.63
CA ALA A 86 0.96 8.46 -0.30
C ALA A 86 -0.47 9.02 -0.38
N ARG A 87 -0.69 10.09 -1.14
CA ARG A 87 -2.04 10.64 -1.36
C ARG A 87 -2.99 9.61 -1.96
N ASN A 88 -2.60 8.94 -3.02
CA ASN A 88 -3.45 7.96 -3.69
C ASN A 88 -3.85 6.81 -2.74
N LEU A 89 -2.93 6.37 -1.87
CA LEU A 89 -3.23 5.36 -0.86
C LEU A 89 -4.17 5.88 0.24
N ILE A 90 -4.01 7.12 0.68
CA ILE A 90 -4.89 7.73 1.69
C ILE A 90 -6.32 7.84 1.16
N GLU A 91 -6.50 8.20 -0.11
CA GLU A 91 -7.82 8.30 -0.73
C GLU A 91 -8.60 6.98 -0.75
N ILE A 92 -7.92 5.86 -0.80
CA ILE A 92 -8.56 4.53 -0.78
C ILE A 92 -8.56 3.89 0.62
N ALA A 93 -8.05 4.56 1.63
CA ALA A 93 -8.13 4.13 3.02
C ALA A 93 -9.56 4.26 3.57
N HIS A 94 -9.86 3.51 4.62
CA HIS A 94 -11.13 3.65 5.32
C HIS A 94 -11.28 5.08 5.89
N PRO A 95 -12.46 5.73 5.75
CA PRO A 95 -12.65 7.12 6.19
C PRO A 95 -12.24 7.41 7.62
N ASP A 96 -12.48 6.50 8.55
CA ASP A 96 -12.16 6.66 9.97
C ASP A 96 -10.64 6.81 10.24
N PHE A 97 -9.80 6.39 9.31
CA PHE A 97 -8.34 6.44 9.45
C PHE A 97 -7.68 7.52 8.59
N ARG A 98 -8.45 8.18 7.71
CA ARG A 98 -7.88 9.15 6.76
C ARG A 98 -7.26 10.37 7.44
N ASP A 99 -7.89 10.89 8.49
CA ASP A 99 -7.40 12.08 9.17
C ASP A 99 -6.05 11.82 9.85
N GLU A 100 -5.89 10.67 10.48
CA GLU A 100 -4.62 10.24 11.04
C GLU A 100 -3.54 10.08 9.96
N LEU A 101 -3.89 9.43 8.84
CA LEU A 101 -2.97 9.25 7.71
C LEU A 101 -2.57 10.58 7.07
N LYS A 102 -3.49 11.54 6.96
CA LYS A 102 -3.19 12.89 6.47
C LYS A 102 -2.23 13.64 7.41
N ALA A 103 -2.43 13.54 8.71
CA ALA A 103 -1.52 14.15 9.70
C ALA A 103 -0.11 13.55 9.59
N GLU A 104 0.01 12.24 9.46
CA GLU A 104 1.31 11.58 9.25
C GLU A 104 1.95 11.94 7.89
N TYR A 105 1.15 12.14 6.86
CA TYR A 105 1.62 12.65 5.57
C TYR A 105 2.26 14.03 5.71
N GLU A 106 1.56 14.98 6.36
CA GLU A 106 2.04 16.35 6.56
C GLU A 106 3.34 16.37 7.38
N LYS A 107 3.39 15.59 8.43
CA LYS A 107 4.59 15.42 9.26
C LYS A 107 5.79 14.89 8.47
N ARG A 108 5.55 13.90 7.60
CA ARG A 108 6.61 13.26 6.81
C ARG A 108 7.12 14.13 5.68
N PHE A 109 6.25 14.81 4.98
CA PHE A 109 6.59 15.57 3.78
C PHE A 109 6.75 17.07 4.01
N HIS A 110 6.48 17.54 5.21
CA HIS A 110 6.53 18.96 5.59
C HIS A 110 5.71 19.85 4.63
N THR A 111 4.58 19.35 4.18
CA THR A 111 3.70 19.99 3.19
C THR A 111 2.25 19.68 3.56
N PRO A 112 1.33 20.68 3.55
CA PRO A 112 -0.08 20.41 3.76
C PRO A 112 -0.62 19.36 2.79
N TYR A 113 -1.54 18.52 3.27
CA TYR A 113 -2.10 17.45 2.45
C TYR A 113 -2.83 18.00 1.22
N ASP A 114 -3.56 19.10 1.38
CA ASP A 114 -4.39 19.72 0.34
C ASP A 114 -3.59 20.69 -0.57
N ALA A 115 -2.29 20.78 -0.35
CA ALA A 115 -1.41 21.65 -1.16
C ALA A 115 -1.04 21.04 -2.50
#